data_265f2449d9ad02391050b5fa61787c23
#
_entry.id   265f2449d9ad02391050b5fa61787c23
#
_cell.length_a   1.000
_cell.length_b   1.000
_cell.length_c   1.000
_cell.angle_alpha   90.00
_cell.angle_beta   90.00
_cell.angle_gamma   90.00
#
_symmetry.space_group_name_H-M   'P 1'
#
loop_
_entity.id
_entity.type
_entity.pdbx_description
1 polymer ?
#
loop_
_entity_poly.entity_id
_entity_poly.type
_entity_poly.pdbx_seq_one_letter_code
_entity_poly.pdbx_strand_id
1 'polypeptide(L)'
;MSTLYTFSHFKRIEFSRYILYNRLNFNNSMVSEVMKMEKIKMTTPLVEMDGDEMTRILWKMIKDELIYPFVDLKSEYYDLGLMERERTKDQVTIDSANATKRLGVAVKCATITPNKQRVEEYNLSEMWKSPNGTIRAILDGTVFRAPILIDPIKPQVKNWKKPITIARHAYGDVYKGTEFRITEPGKAELVFTGESGNIMRETIYDFECGGVLQGLYNKDSSIKSFAHSCFKYAISTKQDLWFSTKDTISKKYDQTFKLMFEEIYEKEYKAEFEKLGIKYFYTLIDDAVARVIRSEGGYIWACKNYDGDVMSDMVSTAFGSLAMMTSVLVSPDGKYEYEAAHGTVTRHYYKYLKGEETSTNPMATIFAWSGALRKRGELDGLKDLVVFADNLEVASIETLMQGTMTKDLVGLVEDGFTCHAVNSLEFIQAIRKNLELKY
;
A
#
# COMPACT_ATOMS: atom_id res chain seq x y z
N MET A 1 8.78 -2.78 26.28
CA MET A 1 10.03 -2.40 25.63
C MET A 1 10.25 -3.45 24.52
N SER A 2 9.72 -3.22 23.34
CA SER A 2 9.91 -4.08 22.17
C SER A 2 10.77 -3.34 21.17
N THR A 3 11.90 -3.90 20.85
CA THR A 3 12.91 -3.39 19.94
C THR A 3 12.37 -3.47 18.53
N LEU A 4 11.90 -2.34 18.00
CA LEU A 4 11.59 -2.17 16.57
C LEU A 4 12.92 -2.08 15.82
N TYR A 5 13.27 -3.12 15.07
CA TYR A 5 14.36 -3.09 14.12
C TYR A 5 13.97 -2.20 12.95
N THR A 6 14.51 -1.01 12.93
CA THR A 6 14.37 -0.04 11.85
C THR A 6 15.35 -0.39 10.73
N PHE A 7 14.83 -0.45 9.50
CA PHE A 7 15.60 -0.52 8.24
C PHE A 7 16.35 0.80 7.96
N SER A 8 17.17 1.26 8.85
CA SER A 8 18.00 2.44 8.60
C SER A 8 19.39 2.26 9.18
N HIS A 9 20.21 1.38 8.64
CA HIS A 9 21.69 1.44 8.71
C HIS A 9 22.32 0.13 8.18
N PHE A 10 22.03 -0.23 6.94
CA PHE A 10 22.97 -1.10 6.23
C PHE A 10 24.12 -0.22 5.71
N LYS A 11 25.19 -0.19 6.45
CA LYS A 11 26.45 0.42 6.02
C LYS A 11 26.91 -0.28 4.75
N ARG A 12 27.05 0.48 3.67
CA ARG A 12 27.57 0.09 2.34
C ARG A 12 28.83 -0.78 2.34
N ILE A 13 29.54 -0.90 3.45
CA ILE A 13 30.86 -1.54 3.55
C ILE A 13 30.77 -3.00 4.08
N GLU A 14 29.74 -3.39 4.83
CA GLU A 14 29.64 -4.76 5.35
C GLU A 14 28.95 -5.72 4.38
N PHE A 15 28.06 -5.23 3.53
CA PHE A 15 27.35 -6.05 2.54
C PHE A 15 28.30 -6.65 1.47
N SER A 16 29.29 -5.88 1.00
CA SER A 16 30.31 -6.38 0.06
C SER A 16 31.24 -7.43 0.66
N ARG A 17 31.50 -7.37 1.96
CA ARG A 17 32.36 -8.37 2.64
C ARG A 17 31.61 -9.68 2.94
N TYR A 18 30.30 -9.62 3.19
CA TYR A 18 29.50 -10.80 3.42
C TYR A 18 29.32 -11.67 2.16
N ILE A 19 29.22 -11.02 0.98
CA ILE A 19 29.16 -11.73 -0.31
C ILE A 19 30.49 -12.39 -0.67
N LEU A 20 31.64 -11.80 -0.35
CA LEU A 20 32.92 -12.41 -0.62
C LEU A 20 33.27 -13.58 0.31
N TYR A 21 32.81 -13.56 1.56
CA TYR A 21 33.12 -14.62 2.53
C TYR A 21 32.40 -15.94 2.22
N ASN A 22 31.20 -15.89 1.67
CA ASN A 22 30.43 -17.09 1.33
C ASN A 22 30.81 -17.71 -0.03
N ARG A 23 31.58 -17.03 -0.88
CA ARG A 23 32.05 -17.59 -2.17
C ARG A 23 33.25 -18.53 -2.08
N LEU A 24 33.91 -18.64 -0.97
CA LEU A 24 35.18 -19.37 -0.84
C LEU A 24 35.12 -20.75 -0.15
N ASN A 25 33.95 -21.21 0.33
CA ASN A 25 33.87 -22.42 1.11
C ASN A 25 32.81 -23.47 0.69
N PHE A 26 32.46 -23.56 -0.58
CA PHE A 26 31.66 -24.72 -1.04
C PHE A 26 32.44 -25.58 -2.03
N ASN A 27 33.23 -26.54 -1.50
CA ASN A 27 33.65 -27.73 -2.25
C ASN A 27 32.63 -28.85 -2.09
N ASN A 28 32.26 -29.41 -3.22
CA ASN A 28 31.33 -30.52 -3.44
C ASN A 28 31.61 -31.73 -2.56
N SER A 29 30.63 -32.13 -1.75
CA SER A 29 30.24 -33.55 -1.60
C SER A 29 29.08 -33.62 -0.58
N MET A 30 27.89 -33.77 -1.06
CA MET A 30 26.80 -34.61 -0.56
C MET A 30 25.54 -34.31 -1.34
N VAL A 31 25.29 -35.10 -2.33
CA VAL A 31 24.02 -35.18 -3.00
C VAL A 31 23.13 -36.10 -2.16
N SER A 32 21.86 -35.66 -1.96
CA SER A 32 20.70 -36.40 -1.50
C SER A 32 20.63 -36.82 -0.01
N GLU A 33 20.24 -35.86 0.78
CA GLU A 33 19.10 -35.99 1.71
C GLU A 33 18.39 -34.64 1.72
N VAL A 34 17.23 -34.55 1.05
CA VAL A 34 16.34 -33.41 1.19
C VAL A 34 15.85 -33.46 2.65
N MET A 35 16.56 -32.81 3.54
CA MET A 35 16.03 -32.49 4.88
C MET A 35 14.69 -31.76 4.63
N LYS A 36 13.59 -32.44 4.89
CA LYS A 36 12.25 -31.90 4.80
C LYS A 36 12.17 -30.82 5.87
N MET A 37 12.42 -29.58 5.47
CA MET A 37 12.40 -28.43 6.37
C MET A 37 11.04 -28.40 7.09
N GLU A 38 11.03 -28.39 8.42
CA GLU A 38 9.79 -28.28 9.19
C GLU A 38 9.17 -26.90 8.91
N LYS A 39 7.91 -26.90 8.46
CA LYS A 39 7.23 -25.64 8.15
C LYS A 39 7.00 -24.81 9.42
N ILE A 40 7.15 -23.52 9.29
CA ILE A 40 6.86 -22.56 10.35
C ILE A 40 5.35 -22.59 10.63
N LYS A 41 4.96 -22.92 11.85
CA LYS A 41 3.56 -23.06 12.26
C LYS A 41 2.98 -21.72 12.71
N MET A 42 1.93 -21.27 12.06
CA MET A 42 1.15 -20.14 12.53
C MET A 42 0.19 -20.57 13.65
N THR A 43 0.01 -19.71 14.65
CA THR A 43 -0.93 -19.93 15.75
C THR A 43 -2.28 -19.31 15.47
N THR A 44 -2.30 -18.05 15.08
CA THR A 44 -3.50 -17.26 14.74
C THR A 44 -3.61 -17.07 13.24
N PRO A 45 -4.78 -17.22 12.63
CA PRO A 45 -4.94 -16.92 11.21
C PRO A 45 -4.80 -15.43 10.92
N LEU A 46 -4.37 -15.10 9.70
CA LEU A 46 -4.58 -13.77 9.10
C LEU A 46 -5.80 -13.81 8.17
N VAL A 47 -6.34 -12.64 7.82
CA VAL A 47 -7.38 -12.54 6.80
C VAL A 47 -6.74 -12.53 5.44
N GLU A 48 -7.14 -13.45 4.58
CA GLU A 48 -6.71 -13.52 3.18
C GLU A 48 -7.85 -13.07 2.28
N MET A 49 -7.65 -11.96 1.56
CA MET A 49 -8.62 -11.41 0.63
C MET A 49 -8.10 -11.61 -0.80
N ASP A 50 -8.60 -12.62 -1.49
CA ASP A 50 -8.26 -12.88 -2.89
C ASP A 50 -8.94 -11.84 -3.81
N GLY A 51 -8.51 -11.75 -5.07
CA GLY A 51 -8.94 -10.69 -5.97
C GLY A 51 -9.25 -11.17 -7.38
N ASP A 52 -8.88 -10.36 -8.38
CA ASP A 52 -9.28 -10.55 -9.76
C ASP A 52 -8.09 -10.66 -10.72
N GLU A 53 -8.36 -11.17 -11.91
CA GLU A 53 -7.55 -11.13 -13.13
C GLU A 53 -6.09 -11.62 -12.92
N MET A 54 -5.09 -10.93 -13.49
CA MET A 54 -3.70 -11.37 -13.45
C MET A 54 -3.13 -11.39 -12.03
N THR A 55 -3.58 -10.50 -11.16
CA THR A 55 -3.12 -10.47 -9.77
C THR A 55 -3.59 -11.70 -8.98
N ARG A 56 -4.76 -12.26 -9.27
CA ARG A 56 -5.20 -13.54 -8.70
C ARG A 56 -4.32 -14.71 -9.13
N ILE A 57 -3.86 -14.71 -10.38
CA ILE A 57 -2.92 -15.72 -10.89
C ILE A 57 -1.57 -15.61 -10.15
N LEU A 58 -1.04 -14.40 -10.02
CA LEU A 58 0.19 -14.15 -9.25
C LEU A 58 0.03 -14.53 -7.79
N TRP A 59 -1.13 -14.24 -7.19
CA TRP A 59 -1.45 -14.57 -5.80
C TRP A 59 -1.28 -16.07 -5.52
N LYS A 60 -1.84 -16.89 -6.42
CA LYS A 60 -1.69 -18.33 -6.34
C LYS A 60 -0.23 -18.78 -6.51
N MET A 61 0.48 -18.26 -7.52
CA MET A 61 1.89 -18.58 -7.75
C MET A 61 2.77 -18.23 -6.54
N ILE A 62 2.56 -17.07 -5.93
CA ILE A 62 3.29 -16.63 -4.74
C ILE A 62 3.05 -17.59 -3.57
N LYS A 63 1.81 -17.97 -3.31
CA LYS A 63 1.49 -18.92 -2.24
C LYS A 63 2.14 -20.28 -2.49
N ASP A 64 2.00 -20.80 -3.70
CA ASP A 64 2.50 -22.14 -4.05
C ASP A 64 4.03 -22.21 -4.00
N GLU A 65 4.72 -21.19 -4.51
CA GLU A 65 6.17 -21.19 -4.63
C GLU A 65 6.91 -20.61 -3.44
N LEU A 66 6.37 -19.56 -2.78
CA LEU A 66 7.11 -18.81 -1.79
C LEU A 66 6.57 -18.94 -0.36
N ILE A 67 5.31 -19.34 -0.15
CA ILE A 67 4.71 -19.38 1.19
C ILE A 67 4.50 -20.82 1.67
N TYR A 68 3.70 -21.60 0.96
CA TYR A 68 3.36 -22.97 1.37
C TYR A 68 4.54 -23.93 1.56
N PRO A 69 5.67 -23.79 0.83
CA PRO A 69 6.84 -24.63 1.11
C PRO A 69 7.46 -24.40 2.49
N PHE A 70 7.36 -23.18 3.03
CA PHE A 70 8.06 -22.73 4.23
C PHE A 70 7.13 -22.54 5.44
N VAL A 71 5.88 -22.18 5.22
CA VAL A 71 4.92 -21.80 6.26
C VAL A 71 3.69 -22.70 6.20
N ASP A 72 3.27 -23.21 7.35
CA ASP A 72 1.94 -23.80 7.56
C ASP A 72 0.94 -22.66 7.73
N LEU A 73 0.56 -22.07 6.57
CA LEU A 73 -0.27 -20.87 6.49
C LEU A 73 -1.65 -21.13 7.05
N LYS A 74 -2.04 -20.35 8.05
CA LYS A 74 -3.42 -20.26 8.51
C LYS A 74 -4.03 -18.95 8.02
N SER A 75 -5.09 -19.05 7.23
CA SER A 75 -5.84 -17.88 6.78
C SER A 75 -7.34 -18.09 6.91
N GLU A 76 -8.05 -17.01 7.19
CA GLU A 76 -9.49 -16.91 7.01
C GLU A 76 -9.70 -16.27 5.63
N TYR A 77 -10.10 -17.11 4.68
CA TYR A 77 -10.13 -16.78 3.25
C TYR A 77 -11.43 -16.11 2.83
N TYR A 78 -11.33 -15.02 2.11
CA TYR A 78 -12.43 -14.29 1.47
C TYR A 78 -12.12 -14.07 -0.01
N ASP A 79 -12.98 -14.56 -0.90
CA ASP A 79 -12.90 -14.28 -2.33
C ASP A 79 -13.53 -12.91 -2.62
N LEU A 80 -12.72 -11.88 -2.85
CA LEU A 80 -13.20 -10.56 -3.27
C LEU A 80 -13.21 -10.40 -4.80
N GLY A 81 -13.10 -11.50 -5.54
CA GLY A 81 -13.28 -11.49 -6.99
C GLY A 81 -14.70 -11.03 -7.36
N LEU A 82 -14.80 -10.37 -8.52
CA LEU A 82 -16.01 -9.69 -8.95
C LEU A 82 -17.25 -10.59 -8.98
N MET A 83 -17.09 -11.87 -9.36
CA MET A 83 -18.20 -12.83 -9.43
C MET A 83 -18.71 -13.26 -8.05
N GLU A 84 -17.83 -13.42 -7.07
CA GLU A 84 -18.24 -13.72 -5.69
C GLU A 84 -18.90 -12.52 -5.02
N ARG A 85 -18.41 -11.32 -5.32
CA ARG A 85 -19.05 -10.07 -4.89
C ARG A 85 -20.44 -9.91 -5.50
N GLU A 86 -20.62 -10.24 -6.78
CA GLU A 86 -21.93 -10.30 -7.43
C GLU A 86 -22.87 -11.28 -6.71
N ARG A 87 -22.40 -12.52 -6.47
CA ARG A 87 -23.17 -13.57 -5.79
C ARG A 87 -23.62 -13.17 -4.39
N THR A 88 -22.73 -12.49 -3.65
CA THR A 88 -22.97 -12.09 -2.25
C THR A 88 -23.55 -10.70 -2.10
N LYS A 89 -23.80 -9.99 -3.22
CA LYS A 89 -24.19 -8.56 -3.22
C LYS A 89 -23.22 -7.71 -2.41
N ASP A 90 -21.93 -7.94 -2.64
CA ASP A 90 -20.77 -7.31 -1.98
C ASP A 90 -20.65 -7.53 -0.46
N GLN A 91 -21.48 -8.43 0.12
CA GLN A 91 -21.43 -8.73 1.56
C GLN A 91 -20.07 -9.32 1.95
N VAL A 92 -19.43 -10.11 1.08
CA VAL A 92 -18.09 -10.70 1.31
C VAL A 92 -17.01 -9.62 1.60
N THR A 93 -17.12 -8.45 0.98
CA THR A 93 -16.21 -7.33 1.24
C THR A 93 -16.39 -6.79 2.67
N ILE A 94 -17.64 -6.67 3.13
CA ILE A 94 -17.96 -6.23 4.49
C ILE A 94 -17.47 -7.26 5.52
N ASP A 95 -17.72 -8.54 5.25
CA ASP A 95 -17.32 -9.65 6.13
C ASP A 95 -15.81 -9.73 6.29
N SER A 96 -15.05 -9.55 5.20
CA SER A 96 -13.58 -9.54 5.22
C SER A 96 -13.01 -8.38 6.04
N ALA A 97 -13.61 -7.19 5.93
CA ALA A 97 -13.22 -6.02 6.73
C ALA A 97 -13.51 -6.23 8.23
N ASN A 98 -14.65 -6.84 8.58
CA ASN A 98 -14.99 -7.18 9.96
C ASN A 98 -14.08 -8.28 10.51
N ALA A 99 -13.71 -9.27 9.69
CA ALA A 99 -12.70 -10.26 10.07
C ALA A 99 -11.34 -9.62 10.35
N THR A 100 -10.95 -8.62 9.56
CA THR A 100 -9.71 -7.84 9.78
C THR A 100 -9.74 -7.12 11.13
N LYS A 101 -10.87 -6.52 11.51
CA LYS A 101 -11.04 -5.94 12.86
C LYS A 101 -10.82 -6.99 13.96
N ARG A 102 -11.33 -8.18 13.78
CA ARG A 102 -11.25 -9.27 14.76
C ARG A 102 -9.85 -9.89 14.85
N LEU A 103 -9.25 -10.21 13.70
CA LEU A 103 -7.98 -10.93 13.63
C LEU A 103 -6.74 -10.01 13.65
N GLY A 104 -6.91 -8.75 13.34
CA GLY A 104 -5.88 -7.72 13.46
C GLY A 104 -4.96 -7.55 12.25
N VAL A 105 -4.86 -8.55 11.36
CA VAL A 105 -4.00 -8.51 10.18
C VAL A 105 -4.71 -9.11 8.97
N ALA A 106 -4.66 -8.41 7.86
CA ALA A 106 -5.12 -8.89 6.56
C ALA A 106 -4.06 -8.71 5.48
N VAL A 107 -4.15 -9.56 4.45
CA VAL A 107 -3.45 -9.38 3.18
C VAL A 107 -4.47 -9.43 2.06
N LYS A 108 -4.38 -8.48 1.12
CA LYS A 108 -5.39 -8.28 0.08
C LYS A 108 -4.78 -8.25 -1.32
N CYS A 109 -5.37 -9.04 -2.21
CA CYS A 109 -5.13 -9.00 -3.64
C CYS A 109 -5.85 -7.81 -4.29
N ALA A 110 -5.41 -7.39 -5.47
CA ALA A 110 -6.10 -6.35 -6.24
C ALA A 110 -7.45 -6.84 -6.76
N THR A 111 -8.44 -5.94 -6.73
CA THR A 111 -9.84 -6.23 -7.10
C THR A 111 -10.34 -5.28 -8.17
N ILE A 112 -11.27 -5.75 -9.01
CA ILE A 112 -11.94 -4.92 -10.00
C ILE A 112 -12.94 -3.98 -9.30
N THR A 113 -12.86 -2.68 -9.62
CA THR A 113 -13.98 -1.75 -9.41
C THR A 113 -14.69 -1.61 -10.76
N PRO A 114 -15.91 -2.16 -10.92
CA PRO A 114 -16.55 -2.23 -12.22
C PRO A 114 -17.01 -0.86 -12.71
N ASN A 115 -16.79 -0.59 -14.00
CA ASN A 115 -17.43 0.47 -14.76
C ASN A 115 -18.55 -0.11 -15.64
N LYS A 116 -19.23 0.69 -16.45
CA LYS A 116 -20.31 0.24 -17.33
C LYS A 116 -19.90 -0.93 -18.23
N GLN A 117 -18.71 -0.87 -18.83
CA GLN A 117 -18.18 -1.94 -19.68
C GLN A 117 -18.01 -3.26 -18.91
N ARG A 118 -17.52 -3.19 -17.66
CA ARG A 118 -17.36 -4.38 -16.80
C ARG A 118 -18.71 -4.96 -16.35
N VAL A 119 -19.71 -4.10 -16.14
CA VAL A 119 -21.08 -4.57 -15.84
C VAL A 119 -21.63 -5.40 -16.99
N GLU A 120 -21.44 -4.98 -18.24
CA GLU A 120 -21.85 -5.73 -19.43
C GLU A 120 -21.01 -7.00 -19.60
N GLU A 121 -19.66 -6.93 -19.50
CA GLU A 121 -18.74 -8.03 -19.68
C GLU A 121 -18.97 -9.18 -18.71
N TYR A 122 -19.24 -8.86 -17.45
CA TYR A 122 -19.43 -9.85 -16.38
C TYR A 122 -20.91 -10.13 -16.06
N ASN A 123 -21.84 -9.50 -16.80
CA ASN A 123 -23.28 -9.62 -16.59
C ASN A 123 -23.68 -9.34 -15.13
N LEU A 124 -23.20 -8.21 -14.59
CA LEU A 124 -23.46 -7.83 -13.19
C LEU A 124 -24.83 -7.21 -13.04
N SER A 125 -25.47 -7.39 -11.88
CA SER A 125 -26.74 -6.78 -11.54
C SER A 125 -26.64 -5.28 -11.29
N GLU A 126 -25.47 -4.81 -10.84
CA GLU A 126 -25.19 -3.39 -10.62
C GLU A 126 -23.69 -3.07 -10.71
N MET A 127 -23.38 -1.80 -10.73
CA MET A 127 -22.01 -1.28 -10.70
C MET A 127 -21.51 -1.21 -9.25
N TRP A 128 -20.98 -2.34 -8.74
CA TRP A 128 -20.50 -2.48 -7.36
C TRP A 128 -19.47 -1.41 -6.98
N LYS A 129 -19.53 -0.96 -5.74
CA LYS A 129 -18.56 -0.01 -5.17
C LYS A 129 -17.15 -0.61 -5.13
N SER A 130 -16.15 0.24 -4.99
CA SER A 130 -14.77 -0.19 -4.79
C SER A 130 -14.63 -0.97 -3.47
N PRO A 131 -14.12 -2.22 -3.48
CA PRO A 131 -13.84 -2.95 -2.25
C PRO A 131 -12.88 -2.20 -1.33
N ASN A 132 -11.84 -1.57 -1.89
CA ASN A 132 -10.91 -0.74 -1.13
C ASN A 132 -11.64 0.39 -0.41
N GLY A 133 -12.59 1.05 -1.09
CA GLY A 133 -13.42 2.09 -0.48
C GLY A 133 -14.26 1.58 0.68
N THR A 134 -14.89 0.40 0.52
CA THR A 134 -15.70 -0.24 1.56
C THR A 134 -14.85 -0.66 2.77
N ILE A 135 -13.72 -1.35 2.53
CA ILE A 135 -12.81 -1.79 3.60
C ILE A 135 -12.26 -0.59 4.37
N ARG A 136 -11.77 0.44 3.66
CA ARG A 136 -11.26 1.67 4.28
C ARG A 136 -12.33 2.44 5.06
N ALA A 137 -13.58 2.42 4.59
CA ALA A 137 -14.69 3.03 5.32
C ALA A 137 -15.03 2.30 6.62
N ILE A 138 -14.84 0.99 6.67
CA ILE A 138 -15.10 0.15 7.84
C ILE A 138 -13.93 0.21 8.82
N LEU A 139 -12.69 0.12 8.32
CA LEU A 139 -11.48 0.12 9.15
C LEU A 139 -11.07 1.53 9.60
N ASP A 140 -11.37 2.57 8.77
CA ASP A 140 -10.80 3.92 8.90
C ASP A 140 -9.26 3.86 8.82
N GLY A 141 -8.57 4.98 9.09
CA GLY A 141 -7.14 4.98 9.27
C GLY A 141 -6.33 5.66 8.16
N THR A 142 -5.09 5.21 8.04
CA THR A 142 -4.09 5.81 7.16
C THR A 142 -3.48 4.74 6.26
N VAL A 143 -3.43 5.00 4.95
CA VAL A 143 -2.68 4.17 4.00
C VAL A 143 -1.27 4.73 3.85
N PHE A 144 -0.27 3.92 4.22
CA PHE A 144 1.14 4.23 3.99
C PHE A 144 1.61 3.51 2.74
N ARG A 145 2.15 4.27 1.77
CA ARG A 145 2.72 3.76 0.52
C ARG A 145 4.18 4.16 0.42
N ALA A 146 5.05 3.16 0.31
CA ALA A 146 6.49 3.36 0.24
C ALA A 146 7.11 2.61 -0.94
N PRO A 147 8.02 3.24 -1.72
CA PRO A 147 8.67 2.58 -2.84
C PRO A 147 9.68 1.53 -2.34
N ILE A 148 9.75 0.41 -3.07
CA ILE A 148 10.80 -0.58 -2.93
C ILE A 148 11.98 -0.10 -3.78
N LEU A 149 13.08 0.29 -3.14
CA LEU A 149 14.26 0.81 -3.82
C LEU A 149 15.26 -0.29 -4.12
N ILE A 150 15.80 -0.27 -5.34
CA ILE A 150 16.81 -1.22 -5.81
C ILE A 150 17.90 -0.43 -6.54
N ASP A 151 19.14 -0.63 -6.14
CA ASP A 151 20.29 0.14 -6.65
C ASP A 151 20.37 0.26 -8.18
N PRO A 152 20.15 -0.79 -8.99
CA PRO A 152 20.25 -0.64 -10.44
C PRO A 152 19.07 0.11 -11.08
N ILE A 153 18.00 0.38 -10.36
CA ILE A 153 16.84 1.14 -10.86
C ILE A 153 16.93 2.57 -10.30
N LYS A 154 17.19 3.52 -11.18
CA LYS A 154 17.29 4.92 -10.78
C LYS A 154 15.95 5.62 -10.88
N PRO A 155 15.60 6.48 -9.90
CA PRO A 155 14.42 7.32 -9.99
C PRO A 155 14.46 8.23 -11.23
N GLN A 156 13.29 8.47 -11.84
CA GLN A 156 13.12 9.44 -12.93
C GLN A 156 13.48 10.86 -12.48
N VAL A 157 13.25 11.17 -11.21
CA VAL A 157 13.69 12.41 -10.58
C VAL A 157 15.10 12.23 -10.03
N LYS A 158 16.09 12.77 -10.71
CA LYS A 158 17.52 12.58 -10.39
C LYS A 158 17.93 12.95 -8.97
N ASN A 159 17.19 13.86 -8.33
CA ASN A 159 17.49 14.29 -6.96
C ASN A 159 17.06 13.29 -5.91
N TRP A 160 16.11 12.40 -6.21
CA TRP A 160 15.58 11.45 -5.23
C TRP A 160 16.58 10.34 -4.96
N LYS A 161 17.08 10.29 -3.74
CA LYS A 161 18.09 9.32 -3.26
C LYS A 161 17.57 8.43 -2.15
N LYS A 162 16.46 8.85 -1.54
CA LYS A 162 15.84 8.19 -0.38
C LYS A 162 14.35 8.01 -0.64
N PRO A 163 13.70 6.99 -0.04
CA PRO A 163 12.28 6.76 -0.25
C PRO A 163 11.45 7.95 0.22
N ILE A 164 10.38 8.26 -0.52
CA ILE A 164 9.33 9.18 -0.12
C ILE A 164 8.12 8.33 0.19
N THR A 165 7.70 8.31 1.45
CA THR A 165 6.50 7.57 1.88
C THR A 165 5.30 8.49 1.84
N ILE A 166 4.26 8.11 1.11
CA ILE A 166 2.98 8.84 1.15
C ILE A 166 2.13 8.27 2.27
N ALA A 167 1.68 9.13 3.18
CA ALA A 167 0.66 8.82 4.17
C ALA A 167 -0.68 9.42 3.71
N ARG A 168 -1.56 8.57 3.20
CA ARG A 168 -2.88 8.96 2.67
C ARG A 168 -3.95 8.77 3.74
N HIS A 169 -4.73 9.82 4.03
CA HIS A 169 -5.95 9.67 4.83
C HIS A 169 -6.94 8.74 4.12
N ALA A 170 -7.38 7.69 4.79
CA ALA A 170 -8.20 6.65 4.15
C ALA A 170 -9.71 6.95 4.17
N TYR A 171 -10.13 8.13 4.61
CA TYR A 171 -11.52 8.49 4.83
C TYR A 171 -11.90 9.84 4.17
N GLY A 172 -13.20 10.00 3.86
CA GLY A 172 -13.74 11.29 3.40
C GLY A 172 -13.37 11.66 1.97
N ASP A 173 -13.38 12.96 1.70
CA ASP A 173 -13.17 13.57 0.39
C ASP A 173 -14.14 13.03 -0.68
N VAL A 174 -13.74 13.05 -1.94
CA VAL A 174 -14.53 12.57 -3.09
C VAL A 174 -14.94 11.09 -2.98
N TYR A 175 -14.23 10.30 -2.17
CA TYR A 175 -14.53 8.87 -1.95
C TYR A 175 -15.76 8.62 -1.07
N LYS A 176 -16.24 9.66 -0.38
CA LYS A 176 -17.45 9.65 0.46
C LYS A 176 -18.40 10.77 0.11
N GLY A 177 -18.21 11.40 -1.05
CA GLY A 177 -19.08 12.46 -1.56
C GLY A 177 -20.45 11.95 -1.97
N THR A 178 -21.41 12.85 -1.94
CA THR A 178 -22.73 12.69 -2.56
C THR A 178 -22.83 13.64 -3.73
N GLU A 179 -23.35 13.19 -4.86
CA GLU A 179 -23.39 13.98 -6.07
C GLU A 179 -24.74 13.91 -6.80
N PHE A 180 -25.07 14.98 -7.48
CA PHE A 180 -26.27 15.09 -8.30
C PHE A 180 -25.94 15.62 -9.69
N ARG A 181 -26.66 15.11 -10.68
CA ARG A 181 -26.77 15.78 -11.98
C ARG A 181 -27.96 16.75 -11.95
N ILE A 182 -27.69 18.04 -12.09
CA ILE A 182 -28.71 19.07 -12.19
C ILE A 182 -29.21 19.15 -13.65
N THR A 183 -30.52 19.05 -13.86
CA THR A 183 -31.12 18.97 -15.20
C THR A 183 -32.01 20.18 -15.56
N GLU A 184 -32.27 21.05 -14.58
CA GLU A 184 -33.12 22.25 -14.75
C GLU A 184 -32.55 23.43 -13.95
N PRO A 185 -32.99 24.66 -14.21
CA PRO A 185 -32.63 25.81 -13.37
C PRO A 185 -33.11 25.64 -11.93
N GLY A 186 -32.32 26.15 -10.99
CA GLY A 186 -32.69 26.07 -9.58
C GLY A 186 -31.55 26.43 -8.63
N LYS A 187 -31.88 26.57 -7.36
CA LYS A 187 -30.98 26.98 -6.32
C LYS A 187 -30.38 25.75 -5.59
N ALA A 188 -29.07 25.66 -5.51
CA ALA A 188 -28.39 24.67 -4.69
C ALA A 188 -27.95 25.27 -3.36
N GLU A 189 -28.20 24.55 -2.26
CA GLU A 189 -27.86 24.98 -0.91
C GLU A 189 -27.18 23.84 -0.12
N LEU A 190 -26.22 24.20 0.71
CA LEU A 190 -25.67 23.33 1.75
C LEU A 190 -26.43 23.62 3.05
N VAL A 191 -27.08 22.59 3.60
CA VAL A 191 -27.88 22.70 4.82
C VAL A 191 -27.40 21.70 5.86
N PHE A 192 -27.13 22.18 7.06
CA PHE A 192 -26.90 21.36 8.23
C PHE A 192 -27.99 21.62 9.28
N THR A 193 -28.65 20.56 9.73
CA THR A 193 -29.64 20.61 10.80
C THR A 193 -29.08 19.89 12.02
N GLY A 194 -28.76 20.62 13.07
CA GLY A 194 -28.28 20.07 14.33
C GLY A 194 -29.42 19.38 15.13
N GLU A 195 -29.09 18.42 15.97
CA GLU A 195 -30.06 17.76 16.89
C GLU A 195 -30.74 18.75 17.82
N SER A 196 -30.09 19.87 18.17
CA SER A 196 -30.64 20.98 18.94
C SER A 196 -31.68 21.83 18.16
N GLY A 197 -31.90 21.54 16.88
CA GLY A 197 -32.78 22.33 16.00
C GLY A 197 -32.06 23.52 15.32
N ASN A 198 -30.80 23.77 15.60
CA ASN A 198 -30.05 24.81 14.89
C ASN A 198 -29.87 24.46 13.43
N ILE A 199 -30.14 25.42 12.54
CA ILE A 199 -29.97 25.25 11.09
C ILE A 199 -28.90 26.22 10.59
N MET A 200 -27.88 25.65 9.93
CA MET A 200 -26.90 26.39 9.12
C MET A 200 -27.25 26.20 7.65
N ARG A 201 -27.28 27.29 6.88
CA ARG A 201 -27.64 27.25 5.47
C ARG A 201 -26.74 28.20 4.68
N GLU A 202 -26.14 27.68 3.61
CA GLU A 202 -25.30 28.45 2.70
C GLU A 202 -25.72 28.15 1.27
N THR A 203 -25.91 29.19 0.45
CA THR A 203 -26.16 29.04 -0.98
C THR A 203 -24.85 28.62 -1.66
N ILE A 204 -24.86 27.51 -2.37
CA ILE A 204 -23.71 27.06 -3.17
C ILE A 204 -23.73 27.79 -4.51
N TYR A 205 -24.86 27.72 -5.24
CA TYR A 205 -25.00 28.35 -6.55
C TYR A 205 -26.46 28.40 -6.99
N ASP A 206 -26.80 29.43 -7.78
CA ASP A 206 -28.09 29.55 -8.50
C ASP A 206 -27.90 29.13 -9.97
N PHE A 207 -28.34 27.92 -10.30
CA PHE A 207 -28.19 27.35 -11.63
C PHE A 207 -29.21 27.96 -12.61
N GLU A 208 -28.71 28.55 -13.68
CA GLU A 208 -29.55 29.05 -14.82
C GLU A 208 -29.86 27.92 -15.81
N CYS A 209 -29.06 26.83 -15.77
CA CYS A 209 -29.19 25.66 -16.64
C CYS A 209 -28.66 24.41 -15.91
N GLY A 210 -28.53 23.30 -16.64
CA GLY A 210 -27.97 22.05 -16.06
C GLY A 210 -26.55 22.21 -15.56
N GLY A 211 -26.19 21.36 -14.59
CA GLY A 211 -24.89 21.36 -13.95
C GLY A 211 -24.61 20.07 -13.18
N VAL A 212 -23.57 20.08 -12.37
CA VAL A 212 -23.24 19.01 -11.40
C VAL A 212 -23.05 19.63 -10.03
N LEU A 213 -23.42 18.89 -9.00
CA LEU A 213 -23.23 19.27 -7.60
C LEU A 213 -22.62 18.11 -6.84
N GLN A 214 -21.60 18.38 -6.01
CA GLN A 214 -20.99 17.40 -5.13
C GLN A 214 -20.83 17.97 -3.72
N GLY A 215 -21.27 17.21 -2.72
CA GLY A 215 -21.04 17.48 -1.31
C GLY A 215 -20.00 16.56 -0.71
N LEU A 216 -19.02 17.13 0.01
CA LEU A 216 -17.96 16.42 0.69
C LEU A 216 -18.09 16.60 2.19
N TYR A 217 -17.60 15.62 2.96
CA TYR A 217 -17.51 15.74 4.42
C TYR A 217 -16.31 14.99 4.97
N ASN A 218 -15.95 15.31 6.21
CA ASN A 218 -15.01 14.54 7.01
C ASN A 218 -15.42 14.55 8.48
N LYS A 219 -14.81 13.74 9.31
CA LYS A 219 -15.06 13.66 10.74
C LYS A 219 -13.81 14.09 11.50
N ASP A 220 -13.98 14.92 12.55
CA ASP A 220 -12.88 15.34 13.43
C ASP A 220 -12.12 14.14 14.02
N SER A 221 -12.85 13.09 14.41
CA SER A 221 -12.25 11.86 14.95
C SER A 221 -11.34 11.16 13.94
N SER A 222 -11.75 11.12 12.66
CA SER A 222 -10.94 10.51 11.60
C SER A 222 -9.71 11.37 11.25
N ILE A 223 -9.86 12.70 11.22
CA ILE A 223 -8.74 13.62 10.99
C ILE A 223 -7.71 13.51 12.13
N LYS A 224 -8.15 13.47 13.38
CA LYS A 224 -7.27 13.27 14.55
C LYS A 224 -6.54 11.93 14.49
N SER A 225 -7.27 10.86 14.16
CA SER A 225 -6.68 9.54 13.99
C SER A 225 -5.60 9.52 12.89
N PHE A 226 -5.86 10.17 11.76
CA PHE A 226 -4.90 10.33 10.67
C PHE A 226 -3.64 11.06 11.15
N ALA A 227 -3.79 12.17 11.87
CA ALA A 227 -2.66 12.90 12.44
C ALA A 227 -1.82 12.03 13.38
N HIS A 228 -2.45 11.36 14.35
CA HIS A 228 -1.75 10.44 15.25
C HIS A 228 -1.02 9.31 14.53
N SER A 229 -1.64 8.71 13.50
CA SER A 229 -1.00 7.67 12.69
C SER A 229 0.26 8.19 11.99
N CYS A 230 0.20 9.38 11.40
CA CYS A 230 1.33 10.01 10.73
C CYS A 230 2.47 10.32 11.70
N PHE A 231 2.20 10.91 12.86
CA PHE A 231 3.21 11.23 13.86
C PHE A 231 3.86 9.97 14.45
N LYS A 232 3.07 8.95 14.79
CA LYS A 232 3.58 7.66 15.28
C LYS A 232 4.46 6.95 14.25
N TYR A 233 4.06 6.98 12.99
CA TYR A 233 4.83 6.39 11.91
C TYR A 233 6.15 7.15 11.71
N ALA A 234 6.14 8.49 11.73
CA ALA A 234 7.33 9.32 11.66
C ALA A 234 8.34 9.01 12.79
N ILE A 235 7.86 8.87 14.03
CA ILE A 235 8.67 8.47 15.18
C ILE A 235 9.25 7.07 14.99
N SER A 236 8.45 6.10 14.55
CA SER A 236 8.90 4.71 14.38
C SER A 236 9.96 4.56 13.30
N THR A 237 9.86 5.33 12.22
CA THR A 237 10.78 5.32 11.09
C THR A 237 11.91 6.35 11.21
N LYS A 238 11.84 7.25 12.20
CA LYS A 238 12.77 8.38 12.40
C LYS A 238 12.89 9.25 11.14
N GLN A 239 11.77 9.56 10.53
CA GLN A 239 11.69 10.38 9.33
C GLN A 239 10.95 11.69 9.60
N ASP A 240 11.31 12.75 8.89
CA ASP A 240 10.56 13.99 8.88
C ASP A 240 9.12 13.73 8.39
N LEU A 241 8.17 14.49 8.91
CA LEU A 241 6.78 14.45 8.47
C LEU A 241 6.41 15.77 7.78
N TRP A 242 6.11 15.69 6.50
CA TRP A 242 5.52 16.79 5.73
C TRP A 242 4.02 16.60 5.67
N PHE A 243 3.28 17.67 5.86
CA PHE A 243 1.83 17.67 5.68
C PHE A 243 1.41 18.82 4.76
N SER A 244 0.45 18.58 3.89
CA SER A 244 -0.01 19.58 2.94
C SER A 244 -1.52 19.55 2.70
N THR A 245 -2.09 20.74 2.57
CA THR A 245 -3.48 20.98 2.16
C THR A 245 -3.55 22.25 1.32
N LYS A 246 -4.75 22.69 0.94
CA LYS A 246 -4.95 23.98 0.26
C LYS A 246 -5.80 24.91 1.13
N ASP A 247 -5.39 25.14 2.39
CA ASP A 247 -6.14 25.90 3.39
C ASP A 247 -6.39 27.35 3.01
N THR A 248 -5.59 27.94 2.12
CA THR A 248 -5.79 29.28 1.59
C THR A 248 -7.03 29.39 0.67
N ILE A 249 -7.47 28.29 0.08
CA ILE A 249 -8.68 28.20 -0.76
C ILE A 249 -9.82 27.56 0.02
N SER A 250 -9.60 26.37 0.56
CA SER A 250 -10.56 25.61 1.36
C SER A 250 -10.45 26.01 2.83
N LYS A 251 -10.95 27.23 3.17
CA LYS A 251 -10.76 27.91 4.45
C LYS A 251 -11.49 27.29 5.65
N LYS A 252 -12.30 26.27 5.44
CA LYS A 252 -12.95 25.48 6.49
C LYS A 252 -12.46 24.04 6.44
N TYR A 253 -12.67 23.36 5.34
CA TYR A 253 -12.36 21.95 5.21
C TYR A 253 -10.86 21.67 5.36
N ASP A 254 -10.01 22.25 4.54
CA ASP A 254 -8.57 22.03 4.57
C ASP A 254 -7.90 22.67 5.80
N GLN A 255 -8.39 23.84 6.22
CA GLN A 255 -7.89 24.50 7.43
C GLN A 255 -8.15 23.67 8.69
N THR A 256 -9.27 22.95 8.77
CA THR A 256 -9.53 22.04 9.89
C THR A 256 -8.46 20.97 10.02
N PHE A 257 -8.06 20.36 8.92
CA PHE A 257 -6.95 19.38 8.90
C PHE A 257 -5.65 20.02 9.41
N LYS A 258 -5.28 21.17 8.88
CA LYS A 258 -4.07 21.89 9.27
C LYS A 258 -4.05 22.18 10.76
N LEU A 259 -5.10 22.81 11.30
CA LEU A 259 -5.16 23.20 12.69
C LEU A 259 -5.14 22.01 13.65
N MET A 260 -5.81 20.90 13.30
CA MET A 260 -5.79 19.68 14.11
C MET A 260 -4.39 19.05 14.12
N PHE A 261 -3.70 18.99 13.00
CA PHE A 261 -2.31 18.50 12.94
C PHE A 261 -1.38 19.37 13.78
N GLU A 262 -1.47 20.70 13.66
CA GLU A 262 -0.66 21.64 14.44
C GLU A 262 -0.92 21.49 15.94
N GLU A 263 -2.19 21.43 16.36
CA GLU A 263 -2.57 21.28 17.75
C GLU A 263 -2.03 19.96 18.36
N ILE A 264 -2.24 18.83 17.66
CA ILE A 264 -1.78 17.52 18.11
C ILE A 264 -0.25 17.47 18.16
N TYR A 265 0.44 18.02 17.16
CA TYR A 265 1.90 18.10 17.14
C TYR A 265 2.43 18.86 18.37
N GLU A 266 1.97 20.09 18.58
CA GLU A 266 2.45 20.95 19.67
C GLU A 266 2.19 20.34 21.04
N LYS A 267 1.04 19.68 21.25
CA LYS A 267 0.65 19.13 22.55
C LYS A 267 1.27 17.77 22.86
N GLU A 268 1.45 16.92 21.86
CA GLU A 268 1.69 15.50 22.10
C GLU A 268 2.99 14.96 21.50
N TYR A 269 3.46 15.50 20.36
CA TYR A 269 4.57 14.89 19.62
C TYR A 269 5.84 15.74 19.53
N LYS A 270 5.77 17.04 19.73
CA LYS A 270 6.88 17.98 19.53
C LYS A 270 8.14 17.57 20.31
N ALA A 271 8.00 17.28 21.59
CA ALA A 271 9.13 16.90 22.43
C ALA A 271 9.84 15.61 21.94
N GLU A 272 9.07 14.61 21.46
CA GLU A 272 9.67 13.38 20.93
C GLU A 272 10.31 13.59 19.56
N PHE A 273 9.72 14.45 18.71
CA PHE A 273 10.32 14.85 17.43
C PHE A 273 11.65 15.55 17.63
N GLU A 274 11.72 16.52 18.55
CA GLU A 274 12.96 17.24 18.92
C GLU A 274 14.03 16.27 19.46
N LYS A 275 13.66 15.35 20.33
CA LYS A 275 14.56 14.32 20.89
C LYS A 275 15.12 13.40 19.80
N LEU A 276 14.34 13.07 18.77
CA LEU A 276 14.75 12.23 17.65
C LEU A 276 15.46 13.00 16.53
N GLY A 277 15.45 14.33 16.57
CA GLY A 277 16.02 15.19 15.52
C GLY A 277 15.24 15.20 14.23
N ILE A 278 13.95 14.83 14.26
CA ILE A 278 13.04 14.84 13.11
C ILE A 278 12.10 16.06 13.17
N LYS A 279 11.56 16.46 12.02
CA LYS A 279 10.80 17.68 11.88
C LYS A 279 9.38 17.43 11.38
N TYR A 280 8.44 18.20 11.90
CA TYR A 280 7.13 18.39 11.29
C TYR A 280 7.14 19.67 10.44
N PHE A 281 6.65 19.59 9.20
CA PHE A 281 6.62 20.69 8.26
C PHE A 281 5.27 20.73 7.52
N TYR A 282 4.60 21.87 7.61
CA TYR A 282 3.37 22.13 6.86
C TYR A 282 3.61 23.11 5.72
N THR A 283 3.00 22.84 4.56
CA THR A 283 2.98 23.79 3.43
C THR A 283 1.73 23.56 2.55
N LEU A 284 1.45 24.50 1.63
CA LEU A 284 0.39 24.32 0.64
C LEU A 284 0.72 23.17 -0.32
N ILE A 285 -0.30 22.44 -0.77
CA ILE A 285 -0.12 21.24 -1.60
C ILE A 285 0.66 21.52 -2.90
N ASP A 286 0.40 22.63 -3.54
CA ASP A 286 1.13 23.06 -4.75
C ASP A 286 2.59 23.40 -4.48
N ASP A 287 2.90 24.03 -3.35
CA ASP A 287 4.28 24.26 -2.92
C ASP A 287 4.96 22.92 -2.53
N ALA A 288 4.21 22.02 -1.85
CA ALA A 288 4.72 20.68 -1.52
C ALA A 288 5.17 19.93 -2.79
N VAL A 289 4.36 19.91 -3.85
CA VAL A 289 4.71 19.27 -5.13
C VAL A 289 6.05 19.81 -5.67
N ALA A 290 6.22 21.13 -5.66
CA ALA A 290 7.46 21.74 -6.15
C ALA A 290 8.68 21.39 -5.27
N ARG A 291 8.50 21.33 -3.95
CA ARG A 291 9.55 20.94 -2.99
C ARG A 291 9.92 19.48 -3.10
N VAL A 292 8.93 18.60 -3.22
CA VAL A 292 9.11 17.14 -3.37
C VAL A 292 10.01 16.84 -4.56
N ILE A 293 9.74 17.43 -5.73
CA ILE A 293 10.56 17.25 -6.95
C ILE A 293 12.03 17.71 -6.75
N ARG A 294 12.24 18.76 -5.94
CA ARG A 294 13.59 19.30 -5.68
C ARG A 294 14.31 18.61 -4.53
N SER A 295 13.63 17.83 -3.73
CA SER A 295 14.17 17.19 -2.53
C SER A 295 15.03 15.97 -2.86
N GLU A 296 15.76 15.48 -1.86
CA GLU A 296 16.46 14.18 -1.92
C GLU A 296 15.57 13.00 -1.47
N GLY A 297 14.36 13.26 -0.99
CA GLY A 297 13.51 12.28 -0.34
C GLY A 297 13.88 12.04 1.12
N GLY A 298 13.42 10.92 1.70
CA GLY A 298 13.73 10.52 3.09
C GLY A 298 12.74 11.03 4.12
N TYR A 299 11.53 11.33 3.73
CA TYR A 299 10.47 11.82 4.60
C TYR A 299 9.13 11.16 4.27
N ILE A 300 8.17 11.36 5.18
CA ILE A 300 6.78 10.99 5.01
C ILE A 300 6.03 12.23 4.52
N TRP A 301 5.23 12.07 3.47
CA TRP A 301 4.35 13.14 2.99
C TRP A 301 2.89 12.76 3.23
N ALA A 302 2.29 13.39 4.26
CA ALA A 302 0.90 13.22 4.62
C ALA A 302 -0.01 14.06 3.72
N CYS A 303 -1.04 13.42 3.18
CA CYS A 303 -2.00 14.01 2.24
C CYS A 303 -3.42 13.59 2.59
N LYS A 304 -4.40 14.44 2.28
CA LYS A 304 -5.81 14.07 2.31
C LYS A 304 -6.07 12.91 1.34
N ASN A 305 -7.27 12.35 1.38
CA ASN A 305 -7.58 11.11 0.67
C ASN A 305 -7.31 11.19 -0.84
N TYR A 306 -7.90 12.16 -1.54
CA TYR A 306 -7.71 12.33 -2.99
C TYR A 306 -6.27 12.75 -3.34
N ASP A 307 -5.75 13.74 -2.63
CA ASP A 307 -4.39 14.21 -2.84
C ASP A 307 -3.37 13.06 -2.68
N GLY A 308 -3.54 12.24 -1.63
CA GLY A 308 -2.68 11.10 -1.35
C GLY A 308 -2.78 9.98 -2.38
N ASP A 309 -3.96 9.78 -2.99
CA ASP A 309 -4.13 8.83 -4.08
C ASP A 309 -3.29 9.24 -5.30
N VAL A 310 -3.49 10.46 -5.76
CA VAL A 310 -2.79 10.98 -6.94
C VAL A 310 -1.28 11.09 -6.70
N MET A 311 -0.88 11.62 -5.53
CA MET A 311 0.54 11.83 -5.22
C MET A 311 1.28 10.51 -5.00
N SER A 312 0.65 9.47 -4.45
CA SER A 312 1.30 8.17 -4.31
C SER A 312 1.61 7.51 -5.65
N ASP A 313 0.71 7.62 -6.63
CA ASP A 313 0.93 7.09 -7.97
C ASP A 313 2.02 7.87 -8.71
N MET A 314 2.04 9.20 -8.56
CA MET A 314 3.11 10.05 -9.12
C MET A 314 4.47 9.68 -8.53
N VAL A 315 4.58 9.57 -7.21
CA VAL A 315 5.84 9.23 -6.53
C VAL A 315 6.30 7.82 -6.91
N SER A 316 5.38 6.85 -6.94
CA SER A 316 5.67 5.47 -7.33
C SER A 316 6.23 5.38 -8.75
N THR A 317 5.54 6.03 -9.71
CA THR A 317 5.97 6.05 -11.11
C THR A 317 7.34 6.69 -11.26
N ALA A 318 7.60 7.76 -10.52
CA ALA A 318 8.87 8.48 -10.57
C ALA A 318 10.02 7.70 -9.90
N PHE A 319 9.74 6.76 -8.97
CA PHE A 319 10.74 5.81 -8.46
C PHE A 319 10.96 4.59 -9.38
N GLY A 320 10.17 4.45 -10.45
CA GLY A 320 10.37 3.43 -11.48
C GLY A 320 9.10 2.70 -11.88
N SER A 321 8.40 2.04 -10.96
CA SER A 321 7.21 1.24 -11.28
C SER A 321 6.22 1.21 -10.12
N LEU A 322 4.93 1.31 -10.44
CA LEU A 322 3.85 1.14 -9.46
C LEU A 322 3.87 -0.27 -8.83
N ALA A 323 4.37 -1.27 -9.56
CA ALA A 323 4.58 -2.62 -9.04
C ALA A 323 5.71 -2.74 -8.00
N MET A 324 6.46 -1.66 -7.77
CA MET A 324 7.50 -1.53 -6.76
C MET A 324 7.06 -0.65 -5.58
N MET A 325 5.74 -0.55 -5.34
CA MET A 325 5.16 0.24 -4.26
C MET A 325 4.45 -0.66 -3.25
N THR A 326 4.89 -0.63 -2.00
CA THR A 326 4.17 -1.26 -0.89
C THR A 326 2.98 -0.42 -0.47
N SER A 327 1.95 -1.04 0.08
CA SER A 327 0.77 -0.35 0.62
C SER A 327 0.29 -1.05 1.88
N VAL A 328 0.08 -0.30 2.95
CA VAL A 328 -0.52 -0.81 4.18
C VAL A 328 -1.52 0.18 4.74
N LEU A 329 -2.74 -0.27 4.98
CA LEU A 329 -3.74 0.45 5.76
C LEU A 329 -3.53 0.14 7.24
N VAL A 330 -3.39 1.18 8.05
CA VAL A 330 -3.32 1.08 9.51
C VAL A 330 -4.54 1.77 10.11
N SER A 331 -5.40 1.00 10.77
CA SER A 331 -6.59 1.56 11.42
C SER A 331 -6.24 2.28 12.73
N PRO A 332 -7.15 3.15 13.25
CA PRO A 332 -6.91 3.87 14.51
C PRO A 332 -6.64 2.96 15.71
N ASP A 333 -7.25 1.79 15.72
CA ASP A 333 -7.14 0.77 16.77
C ASP A 333 -6.04 -0.28 16.49
N GLY A 334 -5.15 -0.03 15.53
CA GLY A 334 -3.97 -0.83 15.26
C GLY A 334 -4.27 -2.14 14.54
N LYS A 335 -5.21 -2.13 13.58
CA LYS A 335 -5.41 -3.22 12.61
C LYS A 335 -4.69 -2.89 11.32
N TYR A 336 -4.24 -3.92 10.62
CA TYR A 336 -3.38 -3.79 9.45
C TYR A 336 -3.99 -4.54 8.26
N GLU A 337 -4.04 -3.89 7.12
CA GLU A 337 -4.36 -4.54 5.85
C GLU A 337 -3.26 -4.19 4.85
N TYR A 338 -2.55 -5.23 4.38
CA TYR A 338 -1.45 -5.12 3.43
C TYR A 338 -1.96 -5.42 2.02
N GLU A 339 -1.65 -4.56 1.06
CA GLU A 339 -2.05 -4.74 -0.33
C GLU A 339 -0.95 -4.28 -1.29
N ALA A 340 -1.03 -4.67 -2.57
CA ALA A 340 -0.29 -4.03 -3.63
C ALA A 340 -0.98 -2.72 -4.03
N ALA A 341 -0.21 -1.67 -4.31
CA ALA A 341 -0.76 -0.37 -4.68
C ALA A 341 -1.34 -0.34 -6.11
N HIS A 342 -1.03 -1.34 -6.96
CA HIS A 342 -1.49 -1.42 -8.34
C HIS A 342 -2.83 -2.15 -8.50
N GLY A 343 -3.44 -2.02 -9.69
CA GLY A 343 -4.67 -2.73 -10.05
C GLY A 343 -4.46 -4.18 -10.52
N THR A 344 -5.49 -4.77 -11.11
CA THR A 344 -5.58 -6.21 -11.47
C THR A 344 -4.78 -6.63 -12.70
N VAL A 345 -4.14 -5.68 -13.40
CA VAL A 345 -3.31 -5.92 -14.61
C VAL A 345 -4.09 -6.66 -15.73
N THR A 346 -5.26 -6.13 -16.05
CA THR A 346 -6.22 -6.65 -17.04
C THR A 346 -5.59 -7.05 -18.38
N ARG A 347 -4.70 -6.21 -18.92
CA ARG A 347 -4.06 -6.47 -20.21
C ARG A 347 -3.24 -7.77 -20.23
N HIS A 348 -2.52 -8.07 -19.14
CA HIS A 348 -1.77 -9.30 -19.02
C HIS A 348 -2.70 -10.49 -18.75
N TYR A 349 -3.81 -10.29 -18.06
CA TYR A 349 -4.79 -11.34 -17.86
C TYR A 349 -5.39 -11.85 -19.17
N TYR A 350 -5.76 -10.96 -20.09
CA TYR A 350 -6.27 -11.38 -21.40
C TYR A 350 -5.21 -12.09 -22.26
N LYS A 351 -3.93 -11.77 -22.11
CA LYS A 351 -2.85 -12.53 -22.73
C LYS A 351 -2.73 -13.93 -22.12
N TYR A 352 -2.74 -14.01 -20.80
CA TYR A 352 -2.70 -15.27 -20.07
C TYR A 352 -3.84 -16.21 -20.48
N LEU A 353 -5.08 -15.71 -20.62
CA LEU A 353 -6.23 -16.49 -21.10
C LEU A 353 -6.06 -17.06 -22.51
N LYS A 354 -5.23 -16.44 -23.35
CA LYS A 354 -4.88 -16.93 -24.69
C LYS A 354 -3.71 -17.92 -24.69
N GLY A 355 -3.18 -18.26 -23.52
CA GLY A 355 -1.99 -19.11 -23.38
C GLY A 355 -0.67 -18.38 -23.70
N GLU A 356 -0.69 -17.05 -23.80
CA GLU A 356 0.53 -16.26 -24.01
C GLU A 356 1.32 -16.10 -22.70
N GLU A 357 2.64 -16.13 -22.80
CA GLU A 357 3.50 -15.82 -21.66
C GLU A 357 3.31 -14.36 -21.19
N THR A 358 3.31 -14.19 -19.88
CA THR A 358 3.22 -12.87 -19.25
C THR A 358 4.38 -12.64 -18.32
N SER A 359 4.93 -11.42 -18.37
CA SER A 359 5.95 -10.92 -17.45
C SER A 359 5.33 -9.81 -16.62
N THR A 360 4.53 -10.20 -15.63
CA THR A 360 3.88 -9.29 -14.68
C THR A 360 4.70 -9.27 -13.40
N ASN A 361 5.06 -8.09 -12.95
CA ASN A 361 5.88 -7.89 -11.76
C ASN A 361 5.08 -8.23 -10.48
N PRO A 362 5.52 -9.23 -9.67
CA PRO A 362 4.83 -9.63 -8.46
C PRO A 362 5.35 -8.94 -7.19
N MET A 363 6.35 -8.05 -7.27
CA MET A 363 7.09 -7.53 -6.10
C MET A 363 6.17 -6.91 -5.05
N ALA A 364 5.27 -5.99 -5.45
CA ALA A 364 4.35 -5.36 -4.50
C ALA A 364 3.44 -6.39 -3.80
N THR A 365 3.01 -7.44 -4.51
CA THR A 365 2.18 -8.51 -3.94
C THR A 365 2.99 -9.40 -2.98
N ILE A 366 4.25 -9.70 -3.32
CA ILE A 366 5.17 -10.44 -2.42
C ILE A 366 5.39 -9.64 -1.13
N PHE A 367 5.61 -8.33 -1.24
CA PHE A 367 5.80 -7.45 -0.08
C PHE A 367 4.52 -7.23 0.73
N ALA A 368 3.34 -7.32 0.13
CA ALA A 368 2.09 -7.36 0.87
C ALA A 368 2.00 -8.63 1.74
N TRP A 369 2.34 -9.80 1.17
CA TRP A 369 2.39 -11.05 1.91
C TRP A 369 3.45 -11.05 3.02
N SER A 370 4.67 -10.63 2.74
CA SER A 370 5.75 -10.57 3.75
C SER A 370 5.39 -9.61 4.88
N GLY A 371 4.82 -8.43 4.56
CA GLY A 371 4.36 -7.47 5.55
C GLY A 371 3.28 -8.03 6.47
N ALA A 372 2.27 -8.72 5.91
CA ALA A 372 1.20 -9.34 6.69
C ALA A 372 1.72 -10.48 7.57
N LEU A 373 2.59 -11.35 7.05
CA LEU A 373 3.20 -12.44 7.81
C LEU A 373 4.12 -11.92 8.92
N ARG A 374 4.93 -10.90 8.65
CA ARG A 374 5.74 -10.22 9.66
C ARG A 374 4.89 -9.66 10.78
N LYS A 375 3.83 -8.91 10.42
CA LYS A 375 2.93 -8.32 11.41
C LYS A 375 2.21 -9.39 12.23
N ARG A 376 1.77 -10.48 11.62
CA ARG A 376 1.17 -11.62 12.34
C ARG A 376 2.19 -12.26 13.30
N GLY A 377 3.42 -12.45 12.84
CA GLY A 377 4.52 -12.96 13.66
C GLY A 377 4.83 -12.06 14.86
N GLU A 378 4.88 -10.74 14.66
CA GLU A 378 5.07 -9.77 15.73
C GLU A 378 3.97 -9.84 16.80
N LEU A 379 2.70 -9.88 16.36
CA LEU A 379 1.54 -9.92 17.28
C LEU A 379 1.45 -11.24 18.06
N ASP A 380 1.88 -12.35 17.46
CA ASP A 380 1.81 -13.68 18.07
C ASP A 380 3.12 -14.08 18.77
N GLY A 381 4.18 -13.25 18.68
CA GLY A 381 5.49 -13.57 19.24
C GLY A 381 6.23 -14.68 18.47
N LEU A 382 5.88 -14.97 17.22
CA LEU A 382 6.46 -16.00 16.35
C LEU A 382 7.68 -15.44 15.62
N LYS A 383 8.84 -15.51 16.23
CA LYS A 383 10.10 -14.97 15.67
C LYS A 383 10.46 -15.57 14.32
N ASP A 384 10.26 -16.88 14.14
CA ASP A 384 10.60 -17.56 12.88
C ASP A 384 9.75 -17.06 11.73
N LEU A 385 8.48 -16.69 11.97
CA LEU A 385 7.61 -16.09 10.96
C LEU A 385 8.07 -14.67 10.56
N VAL A 386 8.58 -13.89 11.53
CA VAL A 386 9.18 -12.57 11.25
C VAL A 386 10.44 -12.73 10.41
N VAL A 387 11.34 -13.64 10.80
CA VAL A 387 12.58 -13.93 10.05
C VAL A 387 12.28 -14.43 8.64
N PHE A 388 11.26 -15.28 8.48
CA PHE A 388 10.81 -15.72 7.15
C PHE A 388 10.39 -14.54 6.27
N ALA A 389 9.58 -13.64 6.80
CA ALA A 389 9.11 -12.47 6.05
C ALA A 389 10.29 -11.57 5.63
N ASP A 390 11.26 -11.35 6.52
CA ASP A 390 12.47 -10.58 6.23
C ASP A 390 13.32 -11.28 5.15
N ASN A 391 13.52 -12.59 5.26
CA ASN A 391 14.27 -13.39 4.29
C ASN A 391 13.59 -13.39 2.91
N LEU A 392 12.26 -13.41 2.85
CA LEU A 392 11.52 -13.33 1.59
C LEU A 392 11.74 -11.98 0.89
N GLU A 393 11.71 -10.87 1.61
CA GLU A 393 12.02 -9.55 1.05
C GLU A 393 13.48 -9.47 0.57
N VAL A 394 14.42 -9.94 1.38
CA VAL A 394 15.85 -9.96 1.00
C VAL A 394 16.09 -10.82 -0.22
N ALA A 395 15.51 -12.02 -0.31
CA ALA A 395 15.64 -12.91 -1.46
C ALA A 395 15.05 -12.28 -2.75
N SER A 396 13.93 -11.55 -2.61
CA SER A 396 13.29 -10.84 -3.72
C SER A 396 14.18 -9.73 -4.26
N ILE A 397 14.77 -8.93 -3.37
CA ILE A 397 15.71 -7.85 -3.74
C ILE A 397 16.98 -8.44 -4.35
N GLU A 398 17.57 -9.48 -3.76
CA GLU A 398 18.77 -10.16 -4.28
C GLU A 398 18.54 -10.70 -5.70
N THR A 399 17.36 -11.24 -6.00
CA THR A 399 17.01 -11.72 -7.35
C THR A 399 17.09 -10.59 -8.37
N LEU A 400 16.58 -9.41 -8.04
CA LEU A 400 16.66 -8.24 -8.91
C LEU A 400 18.09 -7.71 -9.01
N MET A 401 18.84 -7.69 -7.90
CA MET A 401 20.27 -7.29 -7.90
C MET A 401 21.18 -8.25 -8.68
N GLN A 402 20.78 -9.50 -8.85
CA GLN A 402 21.46 -10.49 -9.70
C GLN A 402 21.09 -10.33 -11.19
N GLY A 403 20.20 -9.39 -11.54
CA GLY A 403 19.80 -9.08 -12.91
C GLY A 403 18.66 -9.91 -13.45
N THR A 404 18.00 -10.77 -12.63
CA THR A 404 16.79 -11.48 -13.03
C THR A 404 15.58 -10.61 -12.75
N MET A 405 14.85 -10.17 -13.78
CA MET A 405 13.79 -9.15 -13.66
C MET A 405 12.58 -9.48 -14.54
N THR A 406 11.44 -8.91 -14.17
CA THR A 406 10.29 -8.83 -15.08
C THR A 406 10.51 -7.74 -16.14
N LYS A 407 9.81 -7.87 -17.26
CA LYS A 407 10.03 -7.03 -18.45
C LYS A 407 9.85 -5.53 -18.21
N ASP A 408 8.98 -5.13 -17.28
CA ASP A 408 8.74 -3.74 -16.92
C ASP A 408 9.95 -3.07 -16.25
N LEU A 409 10.80 -3.85 -15.56
CA LEU A 409 11.97 -3.33 -14.85
C LEU A 409 13.22 -3.24 -15.71
N VAL A 410 13.38 -4.11 -16.70
CA VAL A 410 14.58 -4.15 -17.57
C VAL A 410 14.86 -2.81 -18.25
N GLY A 411 13.82 -2.08 -18.64
CA GLY A 411 13.95 -0.76 -19.25
C GLY A 411 14.25 0.39 -18.27
N LEU A 412 14.30 0.10 -16.97
CA LEU A 412 14.48 1.09 -15.90
C LEU A 412 15.87 1.03 -15.25
N VAL A 413 16.67 0.01 -15.58
CA VAL A 413 18.01 -0.16 -15.03
C VAL A 413 18.98 0.85 -15.62
N GLU A 414 20.00 1.21 -14.85
CA GLU A 414 21.05 2.10 -15.30
C GLU A 414 21.97 1.44 -16.35
N ASP A 415 22.58 2.26 -17.20
CA ASP A 415 23.51 1.81 -18.22
C ASP A 415 24.67 1.00 -17.61
N GLY A 416 24.98 -0.13 -18.24
CA GLY A 416 26.07 -1.02 -17.81
C GLY A 416 25.65 -2.10 -16.79
N PHE A 417 24.43 -2.08 -16.27
CA PHE A 417 23.92 -3.18 -15.44
C PHE A 417 23.43 -4.33 -16.32
N THR A 418 23.97 -5.52 -16.09
CA THR A 418 23.58 -6.72 -16.84
C THR A 418 22.30 -7.32 -16.26
N CYS A 419 21.22 -7.33 -17.03
CA CYS A 419 19.95 -7.94 -16.63
C CYS A 419 19.29 -8.67 -17.80
N HIS A 420 18.33 -9.54 -17.47
CA HIS A 420 17.52 -10.26 -18.44
C HIS A 420 16.07 -10.35 -17.99
N ALA A 421 15.17 -10.24 -18.95
CA ALA A 421 13.74 -10.37 -18.69
C ALA A 421 13.33 -11.83 -18.60
N VAL A 422 12.52 -12.15 -17.60
CA VAL A 422 11.89 -13.46 -17.41
C VAL A 422 10.37 -13.32 -17.29
N ASN A 423 9.63 -14.43 -17.46
CA ASN A 423 8.21 -14.43 -17.18
C ASN A 423 7.92 -14.41 -15.66
N SER A 424 6.65 -14.24 -15.29
CA SER A 424 6.26 -14.09 -13.89
C SER A 424 6.59 -15.33 -13.04
N LEU A 425 6.40 -16.53 -13.56
CA LEU A 425 6.68 -17.77 -12.83
C LEU A 425 8.20 -17.99 -12.65
N GLU A 426 8.97 -17.79 -13.71
CA GLU A 426 10.44 -17.88 -13.65
C GLU A 426 11.03 -16.89 -12.65
N PHE A 427 10.48 -15.68 -12.57
CA PHE A 427 10.89 -14.68 -11.61
C PHE A 427 10.61 -15.14 -10.16
N ILE A 428 9.40 -15.63 -9.90
CA ILE A 428 9.02 -16.15 -8.58
C ILE A 428 9.87 -17.37 -8.19
N GLN A 429 10.18 -18.26 -9.14
CA GLN A 429 11.05 -19.41 -8.92
C GLN A 429 12.52 -19.01 -8.67
N ALA A 430 13.00 -17.93 -9.29
CA ALA A 430 14.32 -17.38 -8.99
C ALA A 430 14.38 -16.83 -7.57
N ILE A 431 13.32 -16.13 -7.10
CA ILE A 431 13.19 -15.70 -5.70
C ILE A 431 13.19 -16.91 -4.77
N ARG A 432 12.44 -17.96 -5.09
CA ARG A 432 12.43 -19.19 -4.27
C ARG A 432 13.82 -19.78 -4.08
N LYS A 433 14.63 -19.88 -5.16
CA LYS A 433 16.01 -20.37 -5.06
C LYS A 433 16.86 -19.53 -4.10
N ASN A 434 16.75 -18.20 -4.17
CA ASN A 434 17.47 -17.32 -3.26
C ASN A 434 16.94 -17.43 -1.82
N LEU A 435 15.64 -17.67 -1.65
CA LEU A 435 15.03 -17.88 -0.34
C LEU A 435 15.48 -19.20 0.31
N GLU A 436 15.55 -20.29 -0.46
CA GLU A 436 16.03 -21.60 0.01
C GLU A 436 17.49 -21.54 0.52
N LEU A 437 18.32 -20.65 -0.02
CA LEU A 437 19.70 -20.44 0.45
C LEU A 437 19.78 -19.79 1.83
N LYS A 438 18.67 -19.34 2.41
CA LYS A 438 18.61 -18.70 3.73
C LYS A 438 18.19 -19.66 4.84
N TYR A 439 17.88 -20.91 4.47
CA TYR A 439 17.48 -22.01 5.35
C TYR A 439 18.34 -23.25 5.15
#